data_0fbed8932994a462a4c0d07babbc34fa
#
_entry.id   0fbed8932994a462a4c0d07babbc34fa
#
_cell.length_a   1.000
_cell.length_b   1.000
_cell.length_c   1.000
_cell.angle_alpha   90.00
_cell.angle_beta   90.00
_cell.angle_gamma   90.00
#
_symmetry.space_group_name_H-M   'P 1'
#
loop_
_entity.id
_entity.type
_entity.pdbx_description
1 polymer ?
#
loop_
_entity_poly.entity_id
_entity_poly.type
_entity_poly.pdbx_seq_one_letter_code
_entity_poly.pdbx_strand_id
1 'polypeptide(L)'
;MDSETIAPFATKITTPPAATTTARAIDAEKFYTDAGDEPVHALDGVSLEIRAGEMVALVGPSGCGKSTLLNLIGCVDLPTRGTIEVDGRATSSLDDDALTGLRRERIGTVFQFFNLLPAMTIAENVGLPLVLQRVPRGEIDARVRAALESVGIYEKANAYPSQVSGGQMQRAAIARATIHKPAIVLADEPTGNLDSTSGANVLRLLRDVASNGQAILMATHSMDAAAVCDRVIRMQDGKIV
;
A
#
# COMPACT_ATOMS: atom_id res chain seq x y z
N MET A 1 -30.17 -57.00 -13.25
CA MET A 1 -30.55 -55.57 -13.40
C MET A 1 -30.15 -54.90 -12.10
N ASP A 2 -28.88 -54.55 -12.02
CA ASP A 2 -28.27 -53.97 -10.81
C ASP A 2 -28.32 -52.45 -10.92
N SER A 3 -29.05 -51.81 -10.02
CA SER A 3 -29.15 -50.38 -9.91
C SER A 3 -27.98 -49.88 -9.09
N GLU A 4 -26.94 -49.33 -9.74
CA GLU A 4 -25.87 -48.62 -9.08
C GLU A 4 -26.38 -47.27 -8.54
N THR A 5 -26.39 -47.17 -7.23
CA THR A 5 -26.69 -45.93 -6.49
C THR A 5 -25.46 -45.06 -6.50
N ILE A 6 -25.50 -43.97 -7.29
CA ILE A 6 -24.43 -42.95 -7.33
C ILE A 6 -24.53 -42.14 -6.04
N ALA A 7 -23.51 -42.22 -5.17
CA ALA A 7 -23.36 -41.37 -3.99
C ALA A 7 -23.08 -39.92 -4.38
N PRO A 8 -23.65 -38.90 -3.69
CA PRO A 8 -23.40 -37.50 -4.01
C PRO A 8 -21.98 -37.11 -3.60
N PHE A 9 -21.24 -36.49 -4.52
CA PHE A 9 -19.96 -35.85 -4.27
C PHE A 9 -20.15 -34.72 -3.25
N ALA A 10 -19.72 -34.97 -2.01
CA ALA A 10 -19.60 -33.93 -1.00
C ALA A 10 -18.44 -33.02 -1.38
N THR A 11 -18.73 -31.88 -1.96
CA THR A 11 -17.75 -30.77 -2.18
C THR A 11 -17.32 -30.31 -0.80
N LYS A 12 -16.10 -30.67 -0.37
CA LYS A 12 -15.46 -30.06 0.79
C LYS A 12 -15.27 -28.57 0.49
N ILE A 13 -16.09 -27.72 1.09
CA ILE A 13 -15.86 -26.29 1.19
C ILE A 13 -14.64 -26.14 2.12
N THR A 14 -13.46 -26.07 1.55
CA THR A 14 -12.26 -25.64 2.29
C THR A 14 -12.41 -24.16 2.57
N THR A 15 -12.74 -23.83 3.82
CA THR A 15 -12.63 -22.45 4.32
C THR A 15 -11.19 -21.98 4.06
N PRO A 16 -10.96 -20.88 3.33
CA PRO A 16 -9.60 -20.37 3.14
C PRO A 16 -8.97 -20.11 4.51
N PRO A 17 -7.67 -20.36 4.70
CA PRO A 17 -6.99 -20.08 5.95
C PRO A 17 -7.24 -18.61 6.30
N ALA A 18 -7.48 -18.32 7.58
CA ALA A 18 -7.73 -16.95 8.06
C ALA A 18 -6.62 -16.06 7.54
N ALA A 19 -6.96 -15.06 6.73
CA ALA A 19 -5.99 -14.17 6.10
C ALA A 19 -5.17 -13.48 7.21
N THR A 20 -3.84 -13.54 7.10
CA THR A 20 -2.92 -12.97 8.09
C THR A 20 -3.08 -11.45 8.13
N THR A 21 -3.25 -10.88 9.32
CA THR A 21 -3.26 -9.43 9.52
C THR A 21 -1.87 -8.87 9.25
N THR A 22 -1.77 -7.92 8.33
CA THR A 22 -0.52 -7.28 7.91
C THR A 22 -0.29 -5.93 8.59
N ALA A 23 -1.36 -5.19 8.89
CA ALA A 23 -1.31 -3.96 9.65
C ALA A 23 -2.56 -3.80 10.50
N ARG A 24 -2.41 -3.16 11.68
CA ARG A 24 -3.49 -2.88 12.60
C ARG A 24 -3.27 -1.52 13.28
N ALA A 25 -4.35 -0.76 13.43
CA ALA A 25 -4.44 0.36 14.36
C ALA A 25 -5.41 -0.02 15.47
N ILE A 26 -5.07 0.26 16.72
CA ILE A 26 -5.86 -0.04 17.91
C ILE A 26 -5.97 1.24 18.73
N ASP A 27 -7.15 1.85 18.75
CA ASP A 27 -7.46 3.09 19.43
C ASP A 27 -6.41 4.18 19.18
N ALA A 28 -5.96 4.28 17.93
CA ALA A 28 -4.88 5.18 17.56
C ALA A 28 -5.35 6.64 17.59
N GLU A 29 -4.64 7.46 18.37
CA GLU A 29 -4.82 8.91 18.46
C GLU A 29 -3.55 9.60 17.97
N LYS A 30 -3.72 10.73 17.28
CA LYS A 30 -2.61 11.58 16.87
C LYS A 30 -2.96 13.05 17.03
N PHE A 31 -2.16 13.74 17.81
CA PHE A 31 -2.25 15.19 18.02
C PHE A 31 -1.01 15.86 17.46
N TYR A 32 -1.20 16.98 16.79
CA TYR A 32 -0.13 17.90 16.42
C TYR A 32 -0.32 19.20 17.20
N THR A 33 0.74 19.67 17.85
CA THR A 33 0.72 20.92 18.61
C THR A 33 1.84 21.80 18.09
N ASP A 34 1.47 22.92 17.51
CA ASP A 34 2.43 23.99 17.22
C ASP A 34 2.60 24.88 18.48
N ALA A 35 3.76 25.55 18.59
CA ALA A 35 4.10 26.33 19.78
C ALA A 35 3.10 27.48 19.97
N GLY A 36 2.17 27.32 20.93
CA GLY A 36 1.18 28.34 21.31
C GLY A 36 -0.25 28.10 20.83
N ASP A 37 -0.51 27.05 20.06
CA ASP A 37 -1.84 26.74 19.52
C ASP A 37 -2.52 25.59 20.27
N GLU A 38 -3.86 25.50 20.16
CA GLU A 38 -4.60 24.32 20.63
C GLU A 38 -4.20 23.07 19.82
N PRO A 39 -4.08 21.90 20.46
CA PRO A 39 -3.74 20.66 19.75
C PRO A 39 -4.74 20.33 18.65
N VAL A 40 -4.25 20.09 17.44
CA VAL A 40 -5.06 19.59 16.33
C VAL A 40 -5.16 18.07 16.43
N HIS A 41 -6.37 17.56 16.66
CA HIS A 41 -6.65 16.13 16.69
C HIS A 41 -6.76 15.60 15.26
N ALA A 42 -5.67 15.06 14.74
CA ALA A 42 -5.64 14.48 13.40
C ALA A 42 -6.25 13.08 13.35
N LEU A 43 -6.13 12.30 14.45
CA LEU A 43 -6.80 11.03 14.68
C LEU A 43 -7.31 10.94 16.10
N ASP A 44 -8.52 10.38 16.28
CA ASP A 44 -9.23 10.30 17.56
C ASP A 44 -9.86 8.90 17.73
N GLY A 45 -9.08 7.95 18.30
CA GLY A 45 -9.51 6.59 18.61
C GLY A 45 -9.75 5.70 17.38
N VAL A 46 -8.90 5.78 16.36
CA VAL A 46 -9.04 4.98 15.13
C VAL A 46 -8.63 3.53 15.37
N SER A 47 -9.55 2.59 15.07
CA SER A 47 -9.27 1.16 15.11
C SER A 47 -9.63 0.51 13.78
N LEU A 48 -8.65 -0.19 13.17
CA LEU A 48 -8.84 -0.96 11.94
C LEU A 48 -7.77 -2.06 11.80
N GLU A 49 -8.06 -3.05 10.96
CA GLU A 49 -7.05 -4.04 10.54
C GLU A 49 -7.09 -4.22 9.03
N ILE A 50 -5.93 -4.52 8.44
CA ILE A 50 -5.72 -4.82 7.02
C ILE A 50 -5.13 -6.22 6.92
N ARG A 51 -5.67 -7.04 6.03
CA ARG A 51 -5.25 -8.44 5.86
C ARG A 51 -4.50 -8.65 4.56
N ALA A 52 -3.69 -9.69 4.52
CA ALA A 52 -3.01 -10.11 3.30
C ALA A 52 -4.02 -10.38 2.18
N GLY A 53 -3.73 -9.89 0.97
CA GLY A 53 -4.61 -10.00 -0.19
C GLY A 53 -5.85 -9.08 -0.16
N GLU A 54 -6.00 -8.24 0.88
CA GLU A 54 -7.10 -7.29 1.01
C GLU A 54 -6.70 -5.92 0.43
N MET A 55 -7.55 -5.34 -0.38
CA MET A 55 -7.45 -3.95 -0.83
C MET A 55 -8.53 -3.11 -0.14
N VAL A 56 -8.11 -2.20 0.73
CA VAL A 56 -9.01 -1.36 1.54
C VAL A 56 -8.91 0.08 1.07
N ALA A 57 -10.06 0.71 0.79
CA ALA A 57 -10.16 2.14 0.54
C ALA A 57 -10.45 2.91 1.84
N LEU A 58 -9.68 3.97 2.06
CA LEU A 58 -9.89 4.95 3.11
C LEU A 58 -10.42 6.22 2.46
N VAL A 59 -11.70 6.52 2.68
CA VAL A 59 -12.39 7.65 2.03
C VAL A 59 -12.82 8.71 3.05
N GLY A 60 -12.89 9.97 2.64
CA GLY A 60 -13.35 11.07 3.45
C GLY A 60 -12.86 12.42 2.91
N PRO A 61 -13.37 13.53 3.46
CA PRO A 61 -12.98 14.87 3.02
C PRO A 61 -11.49 15.14 3.24
N SER A 62 -10.96 16.19 2.59
CA SER A 62 -9.59 16.65 2.85
C SER A 62 -9.44 17.05 4.32
N GLY A 63 -8.30 16.71 4.94
CA GLY A 63 -8.03 17.02 6.34
C GLY A 63 -8.65 16.07 7.37
N CYS A 64 -9.45 15.05 6.98
CA CYS A 64 -10.08 14.13 7.93
C CYS A 64 -9.14 13.08 8.58
N GLY A 65 -7.83 13.12 8.33
CA GLY A 65 -6.85 12.24 8.96
C GLY A 65 -6.34 11.08 8.12
N LYS A 66 -6.75 10.91 6.84
CA LYS A 66 -6.33 9.78 5.98
C LYS A 66 -4.79 9.67 5.84
N SER A 67 -4.14 10.75 5.42
CA SER A 67 -2.68 10.76 5.24
C SER A 67 -1.94 10.61 6.58
N THR A 68 -2.50 11.11 7.69
CA THR A 68 -1.97 10.87 9.04
C THR A 68 -1.99 9.38 9.36
N LEU A 69 -3.11 8.70 9.11
CA LEU A 69 -3.21 7.25 9.36
C LEU A 69 -2.24 6.46 8.47
N LEU A 70 -2.10 6.83 7.18
CA LEU A 70 -1.10 6.24 6.31
C LEU A 70 0.33 6.45 6.86
N ASN A 71 0.65 7.64 7.35
CA ASN A 71 1.96 7.94 7.93
C ASN A 71 2.26 7.12 9.18
N LEU A 72 1.26 6.89 10.05
CA LEU A 72 1.42 6.04 11.23
C LEU A 72 1.67 4.58 10.83
N ILE A 73 0.85 4.01 9.94
CA ILE A 73 1.03 2.64 9.43
C ILE A 73 2.33 2.55 8.62
N GLY A 74 2.71 3.63 7.91
CA GLY A 74 3.96 3.77 7.18
C GLY A 74 5.20 3.90 8.07
N CYS A 75 5.05 3.94 9.39
CA CYS A 75 6.12 4.18 10.36
C CYS A 75 6.91 5.48 10.08
N VAL A 76 6.29 6.46 9.40
CA VAL A 76 6.87 7.79 9.17
C VAL A 76 6.67 8.66 10.40
N ASP A 77 5.59 8.39 11.13
CA ASP A 77 5.24 9.05 12.40
C ASP A 77 4.76 8.00 13.40
N LEU A 78 4.64 8.36 14.67
CA LEU A 78 4.15 7.50 15.75
C LEU A 78 2.83 8.03 16.31
N PRO A 79 1.94 7.14 16.79
CA PRO A 79 0.71 7.57 17.44
C PRO A 79 1.04 8.29 18.76
N THR A 80 0.23 9.28 19.12
CA THR A 80 0.32 9.93 20.45
C THR A 80 -0.21 9.01 21.55
N ARG A 81 -1.28 8.24 21.23
CA ARG A 81 -1.85 7.19 22.08
C ARG A 81 -2.33 6.04 21.22
N GLY A 82 -2.64 4.90 21.86
CA GLY A 82 -3.03 3.69 21.14
C GLY A 82 -1.82 2.96 20.53
N THR A 83 -2.08 2.05 19.60
CA THR A 83 -1.04 1.17 19.06
C THR A 83 -1.19 1.04 17.54
N ILE A 84 -0.08 1.10 16.83
CA ILE A 84 0.04 0.69 15.43
C ILE A 84 0.91 -0.56 15.38
N GLU A 85 0.40 -1.59 14.71
CA GLU A 85 1.15 -2.83 14.44
C GLU A 85 1.34 -3.00 12.94
N VAL A 86 2.55 -3.34 12.51
CA VAL A 86 2.87 -3.70 11.13
C VAL A 86 3.65 -5.00 11.13
N ASP A 87 3.19 -5.98 10.37
CA ASP A 87 3.78 -7.31 10.29
C ASP A 87 4.00 -7.93 11.69
N GLY A 88 2.99 -7.78 12.57
CA GLY A 88 2.99 -8.29 13.94
C GLY A 88 3.89 -7.55 14.93
N ARG A 89 4.46 -6.39 14.56
CA ARG A 89 5.33 -5.57 15.41
C ARG A 89 4.65 -4.27 15.78
N ALA A 90 4.54 -4.00 17.10
CA ALA A 90 4.03 -2.72 17.61
C ALA A 90 5.09 -1.63 17.40
N THR A 91 4.73 -0.58 16.64
CA THR A 91 5.69 0.48 16.24
C THR A 91 6.19 1.30 17.41
N SER A 92 5.37 1.50 18.44
CA SER A 92 5.73 2.25 19.64
C SER A 92 6.81 1.57 20.52
N SER A 93 7.09 0.29 20.28
CA SER A 93 8.13 -0.47 21.00
C SER A 93 9.47 -0.51 20.25
N LEU A 94 9.55 0.10 19.06
CA LEU A 94 10.71 0.07 18.18
C LEU A 94 11.52 1.37 18.32
N ASP A 95 12.83 1.25 18.23
CA ASP A 95 13.73 2.39 18.06
C ASP A 95 13.79 2.85 16.58
N ASP A 96 14.46 3.94 16.31
CA ASP A 96 14.55 4.54 14.97
C ASP A 96 15.19 3.60 13.93
N ASP A 97 16.15 2.79 14.33
CA ASP A 97 16.81 1.83 13.44
C ASP A 97 15.86 0.69 13.07
N ALA A 98 15.11 0.17 14.04
CA ALA A 98 14.10 -0.87 13.82
C ALA A 98 12.91 -0.35 12.99
N LEU A 99 12.44 0.89 13.23
CA LEU A 99 11.41 1.55 12.41
C LEU A 99 11.91 1.74 10.97
N THR A 100 13.16 2.15 10.79
CA THR A 100 13.78 2.29 9.46
C THR A 100 13.89 0.93 8.76
N GLY A 101 14.26 -0.12 9.49
CA GLY A 101 14.26 -1.50 9.00
C GLY A 101 12.86 -1.93 8.55
N LEU A 102 11.83 -1.67 9.35
CA LEU A 102 10.44 -2.02 9.06
C LEU A 102 9.95 -1.29 7.79
N ARG A 103 10.21 0.03 7.68
CA ARG A 103 9.90 0.80 6.45
C ARG A 103 10.57 0.20 5.22
N ARG A 104 11.86 -0.09 5.31
CA ARG A 104 12.67 -0.59 4.19
C ARG A 104 12.23 -1.98 3.71
N GLU A 105 11.78 -2.83 4.63
CA GLU A 105 11.58 -4.26 4.35
C GLU A 105 10.12 -4.65 4.19
N ARG A 106 9.22 -3.98 4.91
CA ARG A 106 7.84 -4.44 5.07
C ARG A 106 6.77 -3.49 4.56
N ILE A 107 7.16 -2.27 4.14
CA ILE A 107 6.22 -1.24 3.70
C ILE A 107 6.60 -0.77 2.31
N GLY A 108 5.63 -0.78 1.39
CA GLY A 108 5.72 -0.12 0.09
C GLY A 108 4.85 1.13 0.08
N THR A 109 5.28 2.20 -0.60
CA THR A 109 4.49 3.43 -0.68
C THR A 109 4.34 3.91 -2.12
N VAL A 110 3.11 4.19 -2.49
CA VAL A 110 2.70 4.80 -3.77
C VAL A 110 2.12 6.17 -3.47
N PHE A 111 2.70 7.21 -4.04
CA PHE A 111 2.33 8.61 -3.81
C PHE A 111 1.53 9.19 -4.98
N GLN A 112 0.75 10.21 -4.72
CA GLN A 112 0.00 10.97 -5.72
C GLN A 112 0.93 11.61 -6.79
N PHE A 113 2.10 12.13 -6.38
CA PHE A 113 3.10 12.76 -7.25
C PHE A 113 4.25 11.82 -7.65
N PHE A 114 3.99 10.49 -7.64
CA PHE A 114 4.93 9.44 -8.05
C PHE A 114 6.20 9.34 -7.18
N ASN A 115 6.78 10.43 -6.77
CA ASN A 115 8.02 10.57 -5.98
C ASN A 115 9.17 9.71 -6.55
N LEU A 116 9.30 9.68 -7.89
CA LEU A 116 10.46 9.10 -8.56
C LEU A 116 11.63 10.08 -8.46
N LEU A 117 12.83 9.55 -8.26
CA LEU A 117 14.06 10.34 -8.21
C LEU A 117 14.42 10.76 -9.64
N PRO A 118 14.45 12.07 -9.94
CA PRO A 118 14.59 12.56 -11.32
C PRO A 118 15.98 12.30 -11.92
N ALA A 119 17.00 12.12 -11.06
CA ALA A 119 18.38 11.81 -11.48
C ALA A 119 18.63 10.32 -11.74
N MET A 120 17.62 9.47 -11.52
CA MET A 120 17.67 8.02 -11.72
C MET A 120 16.76 7.62 -12.88
N THR A 121 17.17 6.62 -13.64
CA THR A 121 16.32 5.97 -14.66
C THR A 121 15.11 5.28 -14.00
N ILE A 122 14.13 4.88 -14.80
CA ILE A 122 12.98 4.09 -14.32
C ILE A 122 13.44 2.79 -13.67
N ALA A 123 14.39 2.08 -14.27
CA ALA A 123 14.93 0.84 -13.71
C ALA A 123 15.63 1.06 -12.37
N GLU A 124 16.44 2.12 -12.25
CA GLU A 124 17.12 2.46 -11.00
C GLU A 124 16.13 2.87 -9.90
N ASN A 125 15.09 3.65 -10.24
CA ASN A 125 14.02 3.97 -9.30
C ASN A 125 13.31 2.71 -8.78
N VAL A 126 12.95 1.79 -9.67
CA VAL A 126 12.27 0.54 -9.29
C VAL A 126 13.20 -0.37 -8.48
N GLY A 127 14.49 -0.43 -8.80
CA GLY A 127 15.47 -1.25 -8.09
C GLY A 127 15.90 -0.69 -6.72
N LEU A 128 15.63 0.57 -6.44
CA LEU A 128 16.14 1.26 -5.24
C LEU A 128 15.83 0.54 -3.91
N PRO A 129 14.62 0.01 -3.66
CA PRO A 129 14.34 -0.73 -2.43
C PRO A 129 15.26 -1.94 -2.24
N LEU A 130 15.61 -2.64 -3.32
CA LEU A 130 16.50 -3.80 -3.26
C LEU A 130 17.95 -3.39 -2.99
N VAL A 131 18.39 -2.26 -3.54
CA VAL A 131 19.70 -1.68 -3.25
C VAL A 131 19.81 -1.34 -1.76
N LEU A 132 18.77 -0.73 -1.19
CA LEU A 132 18.72 -0.40 0.25
C LEU A 132 18.70 -1.65 1.14
N GLN A 133 18.17 -2.77 0.64
CA GLN A 133 18.23 -4.09 1.29
C GLN A 133 19.53 -4.85 1.03
N ARG A 134 20.48 -4.26 0.30
CA ARG A 134 21.78 -4.86 -0.05
C ARG A 134 21.67 -6.18 -0.86
N VAL A 135 20.63 -6.30 -1.67
CA VAL A 135 20.45 -7.44 -2.59
C VAL A 135 21.57 -7.42 -3.63
N PRO A 136 22.13 -8.59 -4.02
CA PRO A 136 23.16 -8.66 -5.06
C PRO A 136 22.70 -8.08 -6.40
N ARG A 137 23.58 -7.34 -7.11
CA ARG A 137 23.23 -6.58 -8.32
C ARG A 137 22.58 -7.46 -9.41
N GLY A 138 23.10 -8.65 -9.67
CA GLY A 138 22.53 -9.54 -10.68
C GLY A 138 21.11 -9.99 -10.38
N GLU A 139 20.76 -10.13 -9.10
CA GLU A 139 19.38 -10.40 -8.66
C GLU A 139 18.50 -9.16 -8.81
N ILE A 140 19.01 -7.96 -8.51
CA ILE A 140 18.30 -6.70 -8.70
C ILE A 140 17.89 -6.56 -10.17
N ASP A 141 18.82 -6.72 -11.11
CA ASP A 141 18.57 -6.55 -12.54
C ASP A 141 17.46 -7.51 -13.04
N ALA A 142 17.49 -8.77 -12.61
CA ALA A 142 16.45 -9.75 -12.96
C ALA A 142 15.07 -9.39 -12.37
N ARG A 143 15.02 -8.96 -11.09
CA ARG A 143 13.78 -8.58 -10.41
C ARG A 143 13.21 -7.28 -10.96
N VAL A 144 14.03 -6.29 -11.29
CA VAL A 144 13.63 -5.03 -11.93
C VAL A 144 13.02 -5.30 -13.29
N ARG A 145 13.66 -6.16 -14.09
CA ARG A 145 13.11 -6.56 -15.39
C ARG A 145 11.71 -7.16 -15.24
N ALA A 146 11.56 -8.15 -14.40
CA ALA A 146 10.28 -8.81 -14.16
C ALA A 146 9.21 -7.83 -13.63
N ALA A 147 9.58 -6.91 -12.72
CA ALA A 147 8.68 -5.91 -12.18
C ALA A 147 8.20 -4.92 -13.28
N LEU A 148 9.12 -4.44 -14.14
CA LEU A 148 8.77 -3.53 -15.23
C LEU A 148 7.95 -4.22 -16.33
N GLU A 149 8.20 -5.49 -16.62
CA GLU A 149 7.39 -6.31 -17.52
C GLU A 149 5.96 -6.50 -16.97
N SER A 150 5.82 -6.79 -15.67
CA SER A 150 4.51 -6.99 -15.03
C SER A 150 3.62 -5.74 -15.05
N VAL A 151 4.23 -4.54 -15.00
CA VAL A 151 3.49 -3.27 -15.11
C VAL A 151 3.47 -2.71 -16.54
N GLY A 152 4.02 -3.43 -17.54
CA GLY A 152 3.97 -3.11 -18.97
C GLY A 152 4.70 -1.82 -19.36
N ILE A 153 5.90 -1.59 -18.79
CA ILE A 153 6.75 -0.42 -19.12
C ILE A 153 8.24 -0.77 -19.24
N TYR A 154 8.58 -2.04 -19.46
CA TYR A 154 10.00 -2.45 -19.55
C TYR A 154 10.78 -1.70 -20.65
N GLU A 155 10.12 -1.34 -21.76
CA GLU A 155 10.72 -0.54 -22.84
C GLU A 155 11.18 0.86 -22.40
N LYS A 156 10.72 1.31 -21.23
CA LYS A 156 11.11 2.59 -20.60
C LYS A 156 12.17 2.41 -19.50
N ALA A 157 12.73 1.23 -19.30
CA ALA A 157 13.67 0.94 -18.21
C ALA A 157 14.83 1.96 -18.13
N ASN A 158 15.39 2.35 -19.26
CA ASN A 158 16.52 3.28 -19.36
C ASN A 158 16.11 4.76 -19.49
N ALA A 159 14.80 5.06 -19.54
CA ALA A 159 14.31 6.43 -19.59
C ALA A 159 14.37 7.08 -18.19
N TYR A 160 14.50 8.40 -18.17
CA TYR A 160 14.36 9.20 -16.95
C TYR A 160 12.88 9.57 -16.71
N PRO A 161 12.48 9.90 -15.46
CA PRO A 161 11.09 10.31 -15.16
C PRO A 161 10.55 11.42 -16.08
N SER A 162 11.38 12.38 -16.49
CA SER A 162 10.99 13.44 -17.41
C SER A 162 10.68 13.00 -18.85
N GLN A 163 10.99 11.75 -19.20
CA GLN A 163 10.83 11.19 -20.55
C GLN A 163 9.64 10.22 -20.67
N VAL A 164 8.84 10.09 -19.62
CA VAL A 164 7.72 9.16 -19.55
C VAL A 164 6.44 9.88 -19.13
N SER A 165 5.28 9.32 -19.50
CA SER A 165 3.97 9.89 -19.13
C SER A 165 3.65 9.70 -17.65
N GLY A 166 2.68 10.48 -17.12
CA GLY A 166 2.20 10.34 -15.74
C GLY A 166 1.74 8.92 -15.40
N GLY A 167 1.00 8.28 -16.30
CA GLY A 167 0.58 6.88 -16.13
C GLY A 167 1.75 5.89 -16.13
N GLN A 168 2.83 6.14 -16.90
CA GLN A 168 4.06 5.34 -16.87
C GLN A 168 4.84 5.60 -15.57
N MET A 169 4.93 6.84 -15.11
CA MET A 169 5.54 7.17 -13.79
C MET A 169 4.82 6.46 -12.66
N GLN A 170 3.48 6.45 -12.67
CA GLN A 170 2.72 5.78 -11.62
C GLN A 170 2.89 4.26 -11.64
N ARG A 171 2.93 3.65 -12.83
CA ARG A 171 3.24 2.21 -12.95
C ARG A 171 4.64 1.89 -12.43
N ALA A 172 5.63 2.74 -12.70
CA ALA A 172 6.98 2.61 -12.14
C ALA A 172 6.97 2.76 -10.59
N ALA A 173 6.19 3.71 -10.05
CA ALA A 173 6.04 3.89 -8.60
C ALA A 173 5.40 2.65 -7.94
N ILE A 174 4.41 2.02 -8.57
CA ILE A 174 3.82 0.76 -8.08
C ILE A 174 4.84 -0.38 -8.14
N ALA A 175 5.56 -0.53 -9.24
CA ALA A 175 6.63 -1.54 -9.36
C ALA A 175 7.69 -1.35 -8.27
N ARG A 176 8.13 -0.11 -8.01
CA ARG A 176 9.05 0.23 -6.92
C ARG A 176 8.48 -0.16 -5.56
N ALA A 177 7.21 0.18 -5.30
CA ALA A 177 6.56 -0.08 -4.02
C ALA A 177 6.38 -1.59 -3.72
N THR A 178 6.36 -2.45 -4.76
CA THR A 178 6.05 -3.88 -4.63
C THR A 178 7.25 -4.81 -4.85
N ILE A 179 8.35 -4.34 -5.45
CA ILE A 179 9.48 -5.18 -5.87
C ILE A 179 10.14 -5.96 -4.73
N HIS A 180 10.14 -5.42 -3.53
CA HIS A 180 10.71 -6.04 -2.33
C HIS A 180 9.73 -6.92 -1.55
N LYS A 181 8.50 -7.12 -2.09
CA LYS A 181 7.41 -7.93 -1.50
C LYS A 181 7.09 -7.49 -0.06
N PRO A 182 6.67 -6.23 0.14
CA PRO A 182 6.36 -5.72 1.47
C PRO A 182 5.17 -6.47 2.10
N ALA A 183 4.94 -6.32 3.41
CA ALA A 183 3.74 -6.82 4.06
C ALA A 183 2.51 -6.02 3.63
N ILE A 184 2.68 -4.69 3.48
CA ILE A 184 1.60 -3.79 3.09
C ILE A 184 2.09 -2.74 2.08
N VAL A 185 1.22 -2.38 1.14
CA VAL A 185 1.38 -1.22 0.25
C VAL A 185 0.41 -0.12 0.70
N LEU A 186 0.95 1.06 0.94
CA LEU A 186 0.20 2.28 1.25
C LEU A 186 0.12 3.13 -0.01
N ALA A 187 -1.08 3.47 -0.46
CA ALA A 187 -1.29 4.28 -1.64
C ALA A 187 -2.06 5.56 -1.27
N ASP A 188 -1.40 6.71 -1.41
CA ASP A 188 -2.02 8.01 -1.15
C ASP A 188 -2.41 8.66 -2.48
N GLU A 189 -3.73 8.74 -2.75
CA GLU A 189 -4.33 9.30 -3.97
C GLU A 189 -3.67 8.81 -5.28
N PRO A 190 -3.53 7.49 -5.50
CA PRO A 190 -2.67 6.95 -6.57
C PRO A 190 -3.13 7.29 -7.98
N THR A 191 -4.33 7.84 -8.16
CA THR A 191 -4.90 8.25 -9.44
C THR A 191 -5.16 9.75 -9.55
N GLY A 192 -4.86 10.54 -8.49
CA GLY A 192 -5.25 11.94 -8.40
C GLY A 192 -4.65 12.86 -9.47
N ASN A 193 -3.52 12.49 -10.07
CA ASN A 193 -2.84 13.27 -11.11
C ASN A 193 -2.87 12.60 -12.49
N LEU A 194 -3.82 11.69 -12.73
CA LEU A 194 -3.91 10.92 -13.98
C LEU A 194 -5.22 11.23 -14.72
N ASP A 195 -5.18 11.11 -16.03
CA ASP A 195 -6.40 11.04 -16.82
C ASP A 195 -7.21 9.78 -16.49
N SER A 196 -8.48 9.75 -16.85
CA SER A 196 -9.41 8.67 -16.50
C SER A 196 -8.95 7.29 -17.00
N THR A 197 -8.37 7.21 -18.21
CA THR A 197 -7.89 5.96 -18.79
C THR A 197 -6.66 5.44 -18.05
N SER A 198 -5.69 6.31 -17.79
CA SER A 198 -4.49 5.99 -17.01
C SER A 198 -4.85 5.62 -15.58
N GLY A 199 -5.79 6.34 -14.96
CA GLY A 199 -6.29 6.05 -13.62
C GLY A 199 -6.93 4.66 -13.52
N ALA A 200 -7.82 4.30 -14.48
CA ALA A 200 -8.44 2.98 -14.51
C ALA A 200 -7.40 1.85 -14.66
N ASN A 201 -6.36 2.06 -15.47
CA ASN A 201 -5.27 1.09 -15.64
C ASN A 201 -4.45 0.93 -14.35
N VAL A 202 -4.18 2.02 -13.62
CA VAL A 202 -3.48 2.00 -12.32
C VAL A 202 -4.31 1.26 -11.26
N LEU A 203 -5.61 1.51 -11.18
CA LEU A 203 -6.49 0.82 -10.24
C LEU A 203 -6.56 -0.68 -10.52
N ARG A 204 -6.63 -1.08 -11.81
CA ARG A 204 -6.58 -2.49 -12.20
C ARG A 204 -5.26 -3.13 -11.76
N LEU A 205 -4.14 -2.45 -11.99
CA LEU A 205 -2.83 -2.95 -11.56
C LEU A 205 -2.74 -3.12 -10.03
N LEU A 206 -3.24 -2.17 -9.24
CA LEU A 206 -3.29 -2.32 -7.78
C LEU A 206 -4.19 -3.50 -7.38
N ARG A 207 -5.32 -3.69 -8.06
CA ARG A 207 -6.19 -4.84 -7.81
C ARG A 207 -5.50 -6.17 -8.11
N ASP A 208 -4.73 -6.25 -9.21
CA ASP A 208 -3.94 -7.44 -9.57
C ASP A 208 -2.87 -7.70 -8.50
N VAL A 209 -2.20 -6.66 -8.00
CA VAL A 209 -1.23 -6.77 -6.89
C VAL A 209 -1.90 -7.33 -5.63
N ALA A 210 -3.09 -6.84 -5.26
CA ALA A 210 -3.83 -7.36 -4.11
C ALA A 210 -4.26 -8.81 -4.32
N SER A 211 -4.76 -9.16 -5.50
CA SER A 211 -5.18 -10.53 -5.85
C SER A 211 -4.02 -11.55 -5.78
N ASN A 212 -2.79 -11.09 -5.91
CA ASN A 212 -1.58 -11.89 -5.72
C ASN A 212 -1.10 -11.97 -4.24
N GLY A 213 -1.97 -11.60 -3.30
CA GLY A 213 -1.75 -11.73 -1.85
C GLY A 213 -1.19 -10.50 -1.16
N GLN A 214 -0.98 -9.38 -1.87
CA GLN A 214 -0.47 -8.15 -1.29
C GLN A 214 -1.57 -7.39 -0.55
N ALA A 215 -1.34 -6.98 0.71
CA ALA A 215 -2.23 -6.06 1.40
C ALA A 215 -2.07 -4.64 0.84
N ILE A 216 -3.17 -3.93 0.62
CA ILE A 216 -3.16 -2.54 0.15
C ILE A 216 -4.12 -1.69 0.99
N LEU A 217 -3.63 -0.57 1.52
CA LEU A 217 -4.45 0.50 2.09
C LEU A 217 -4.33 1.73 1.17
N MET A 218 -5.45 2.13 0.57
CA MET A 218 -5.50 3.24 -0.37
C MET A 218 -6.34 4.39 0.19
N ALA A 219 -5.73 5.55 0.43
CA ALA A 219 -6.46 6.78 0.68
C ALA A 219 -6.92 7.38 -0.66
N THR A 220 -8.19 7.72 -0.75
CA THR A 220 -8.74 8.37 -1.95
C THR A 220 -10.02 9.16 -1.65
N HIS A 221 -10.27 10.18 -2.47
CA HIS A 221 -11.57 10.87 -2.52
C HIS A 221 -12.41 10.41 -3.73
N SER A 222 -11.85 9.56 -4.62
CA SER A 222 -12.54 9.03 -5.79
C SER A 222 -13.40 7.83 -5.42
N MET A 223 -14.71 7.92 -5.70
CA MET A 223 -15.63 6.79 -5.51
C MET A 223 -15.36 5.65 -6.49
N ASP A 224 -14.87 5.94 -7.70
CA ASP A 224 -14.48 4.93 -8.67
C ASP A 224 -13.27 4.13 -8.17
N ALA A 225 -12.30 4.80 -7.54
CA ALA A 225 -11.16 4.13 -6.90
C ALA A 225 -11.60 3.28 -5.69
N ALA A 226 -12.53 3.77 -4.90
CA ALA A 226 -13.08 3.02 -3.76
C ALA A 226 -13.88 1.78 -4.22
N ALA A 227 -14.57 1.85 -5.34
CA ALA A 227 -15.43 0.77 -5.86
C ALA A 227 -14.65 -0.49 -6.28
N VAL A 228 -13.33 -0.39 -6.57
CA VAL A 228 -12.51 -1.55 -6.91
C VAL A 228 -11.89 -2.23 -5.68
N CYS A 229 -12.10 -1.70 -4.48
CA CYS A 229 -11.59 -2.22 -3.23
C CYS A 229 -12.53 -3.26 -2.62
N ASP A 230 -11.98 -4.18 -1.81
CA ASP A 230 -12.75 -5.20 -1.10
C ASP A 230 -13.60 -4.58 0.02
N ARG A 231 -13.09 -3.50 0.62
CA ARG A 231 -13.73 -2.82 1.75
C ARG A 231 -13.46 -1.32 1.67
N VAL A 232 -14.46 -0.55 2.08
CA VAL A 232 -14.39 0.92 2.16
C VAL A 232 -14.55 1.34 3.63
N ILE A 233 -13.58 2.09 4.13
CA ILE A 233 -13.60 2.70 5.45
C ILE A 233 -13.81 4.21 5.25
N ARG A 234 -14.81 4.77 5.92
CA ARG A 234 -15.08 6.21 5.88
C ARG A 234 -14.44 6.88 7.09
N MET A 235 -13.76 7.98 6.83
CA MET A 235 -13.21 8.84 7.88
C MET A 235 -13.84 10.22 7.85
N GLN A 236 -14.11 10.76 9.02
CA GLN A 236 -14.54 12.12 9.24
C GLN A 236 -13.96 12.63 10.56
N ASP A 237 -13.38 13.83 10.56
CA ASP A 237 -12.87 14.53 11.76
C ASP A 237 -11.99 13.63 12.65
N GLY A 238 -11.07 12.90 12.04
CA GLY A 238 -10.13 12.01 12.73
C GLY A 238 -10.71 10.67 13.17
N LYS A 239 -11.97 10.34 12.85
CA LYS A 239 -12.66 9.10 13.27
C LYS A 239 -13.09 8.25 12.08
N ILE A 240 -13.29 6.97 12.33
CA ILE A 240 -14.00 6.05 11.43
C ILE A 240 -15.51 6.19 11.72
N VAL A 241 -16.32 6.35 10.65
CA VAL A 241 -17.76 6.55 10.69
C VAL A 241 -18.52 5.56 9.79
#